data_8aba8bbc9bfe14efc6a1d8ab4b7fff3a
#
_entry.id   8aba8bbc9bfe14efc6a1d8ab4b7fff3a
#
_cell.length_a   1.000
_cell.length_b   1.000
_cell.length_c   1.000
_cell.angle_alpha   90.00
_cell.angle_beta   90.00
_cell.angle_gamma   90.00
#
_symmetry.space_group_name_H-M   'P 1'
#
loop_
_entity.id
_entity.type
_entity.pdbx_description
1 polymer ?
#
loop_
_entity_poly.entity_id
_entity_poly.type
_entity_poly.pdbx_seq_one_letter_code
_entity_poly.pdbx_strand_id
1 'polypeptide(L)'
;MKNDKLVNILAPLCLHLESASPTVHIVKATPDMYDKVGLLEEEQQIHKAVKKRQREFRAGRQSAREAIKRLVSNDSELAQVPILSGKAREPLFPSLISGSISHTDSLCLAACALKSEVPSLGIDVENNTSLASHLFSSIYTQSEKALMETSNTLPDALIFSIKESLFKCLYPFVQVYFDFLDAQITLQPDAENAGQFHFELIGENRTLLQANLPNLSFHGHYCFTEQYVFSLCFFSS
;
A
#
# COMPACT_ATOMS: atom_id res chain seq x y z
N MET A 1 -16.44 -19.87 1.61
CA MET A 1 -15.65 -20.26 2.80
C MET A 1 -14.16 -19.84 2.79
N LYS A 2 -13.52 -19.52 1.64
CA LYS A 2 -12.13 -19.01 1.64
C LYS A 2 -12.00 -17.48 1.79
N ASN A 3 -13.07 -16.71 1.59
CA ASN A 3 -13.08 -15.24 1.74
C ASN A 3 -13.07 -14.78 3.21
N ASP A 4 -13.66 -15.56 4.13
CA ASP A 4 -13.78 -15.17 5.55
C ASP A 4 -12.41 -15.17 6.29
N LYS A 5 -11.46 -16.00 5.85
CA LYS A 5 -10.15 -16.05 6.51
C LYS A 5 -9.29 -14.80 6.27
N LEU A 6 -9.43 -14.12 5.15
CA LEU A 6 -8.64 -12.93 4.85
C LEU A 6 -9.24 -11.64 5.42
N VAL A 7 -10.55 -11.58 5.56
CA VAL A 7 -11.22 -10.55 6.38
C VAL A 7 -10.70 -10.64 7.81
N ASN A 8 -10.52 -11.85 8.36
CA ASN A 8 -9.92 -12.05 9.68
C ASN A 8 -8.41 -11.73 9.73
N ILE A 9 -7.68 -11.84 8.62
CA ILE A 9 -6.22 -11.56 8.55
C ILE A 9 -5.96 -10.05 8.42
N LEU A 10 -6.79 -9.34 7.67
CA LEU A 10 -6.77 -7.88 7.60
C LEU A 10 -7.58 -7.23 8.74
N ALA A 11 -8.24 -8.03 9.58
CA ALA A 11 -9.03 -7.52 10.71
C ALA A 11 -8.21 -6.60 11.64
N PRO A 12 -6.93 -6.84 11.97
CA PRO A 12 -6.16 -5.89 12.74
C PRO A 12 -5.96 -4.56 12.00
N LEU A 13 -5.73 -4.58 10.69
CA LEU A 13 -5.68 -3.37 9.86
C LEU A 13 -7.07 -2.70 9.75
N CYS A 14 -8.13 -3.50 9.59
CA CYS A 14 -9.50 -3.02 9.45
C CYS A 14 -10.08 -2.52 10.78
N LEU A 15 -9.83 -3.18 11.92
CA LEU A 15 -10.34 -2.77 13.24
C LEU A 15 -9.83 -1.40 13.67
N HIS A 16 -8.58 -1.05 13.33
CA HIS A 16 -8.06 0.29 13.56
C HIS A 16 -8.69 1.34 12.62
N LEU A 17 -9.19 0.91 11.45
CA LEU A 17 -9.81 1.77 10.44
C LEU A 17 -11.33 1.91 10.60
N GLU A 18 -12.02 0.89 11.14
CA GLU A 18 -13.48 0.89 11.31
C GLU A 18 -13.95 1.73 12.53
N SER A 19 -13.06 1.93 13.51
CA SER A 19 -13.36 2.74 14.71
C SER A 19 -12.98 4.20 14.59
N ALA A 20 -12.29 4.59 13.53
CA ALA A 20 -11.78 5.94 13.31
C ALA A 20 -12.28 6.50 11.96
N SER A 21 -12.81 7.73 11.96
CA SER A 21 -12.77 8.59 10.79
C SER A 21 -11.27 8.94 10.54
N PRO A 22 -10.74 8.83 9.33
CA PRO A 22 -11.39 8.69 8.03
C PRO A 22 -11.61 7.25 7.57
N THR A 23 -12.56 7.06 6.62
CA THR A 23 -12.89 5.74 6.07
C THR A 23 -11.94 5.34 4.94
N VAL A 24 -11.20 4.26 5.15
CA VAL A 24 -10.36 3.62 4.11
C VAL A 24 -10.95 2.26 3.76
N HIS A 25 -11.31 2.06 2.49
CA HIS A 25 -11.80 0.76 2.01
C HIS A 25 -10.67 -0.04 1.36
N ILE A 26 -10.42 -1.24 1.90
CA ILE A 26 -9.47 -2.19 1.33
C ILE A 26 -10.24 -3.31 0.63
N VAL A 27 -9.87 -3.61 -0.59
CA VAL A 27 -10.45 -4.69 -1.39
C VAL A 27 -9.36 -5.64 -1.88
N LYS A 28 -9.59 -6.92 -1.62
CA LYS A 28 -8.81 -8.01 -2.19
C LYS A 28 -9.39 -8.42 -3.54
N ALA A 29 -8.53 -8.62 -4.53
CA ALA A 29 -8.92 -9.19 -5.81
C ALA A 29 -9.49 -10.60 -5.66
N THR A 30 -10.63 -10.85 -6.29
CA THR A 30 -11.17 -12.18 -6.49
C THR A 30 -10.54 -12.84 -7.72
N PRO A 31 -10.54 -14.18 -7.85
CA PRO A 31 -9.91 -14.86 -8.98
C PRO A 31 -10.39 -14.39 -10.36
N ASP A 32 -11.66 -14.03 -10.49
CA ASP A 32 -12.26 -13.52 -11.75
C ASP A 32 -11.75 -12.14 -12.13
N MET A 33 -11.34 -11.30 -11.17
CA MET A 33 -10.81 -9.96 -11.43
C MET A 33 -9.49 -9.98 -12.22
N TYR A 34 -8.73 -11.06 -12.14
CA TYR A 34 -7.47 -11.21 -12.88
C TYR A 34 -7.70 -11.36 -14.40
N ASP A 35 -8.82 -11.94 -14.80
CA ASP A 35 -9.13 -12.21 -16.20
C ASP A 35 -10.22 -11.28 -16.75
N LYS A 36 -10.83 -10.46 -15.88
CA LYS A 36 -11.84 -9.49 -16.26
C LYS A 36 -11.20 -8.31 -17.00
N VAL A 37 -11.53 -8.16 -18.27
CA VAL A 37 -11.05 -7.06 -19.12
C VAL A 37 -11.40 -5.72 -18.49
N GLY A 38 -10.44 -4.81 -18.46
CA GLY A 38 -10.57 -3.46 -17.94
C GLY A 38 -11.23 -2.49 -18.91
N LEU A 39 -11.12 -1.21 -18.63
CA LEU A 39 -11.55 -0.15 -19.54
C LEU A 39 -10.57 -0.06 -20.72
N LEU A 40 -11.05 0.45 -21.87
CA LEU A 40 -10.28 0.48 -23.11
C LEU A 40 -8.91 1.12 -22.94
N GLU A 41 -8.84 2.26 -22.27
CA GLU A 41 -7.61 3.03 -22.05
C GLU A 41 -6.63 2.26 -21.15
N GLU A 42 -7.12 1.51 -20.18
CA GLU A 42 -6.31 0.65 -19.31
C GLU A 42 -5.71 -0.52 -20.08
N GLU A 43 -6.53 -1.18 -20.91
CA GLU A 43 -6.08 -2.31 -21.77
C GLU A 43 -5.05 -1.85 -22.81
N GLN A 44 -5.17 -0.63 -23.32
CA GLN A 44 -4.18 -0.05 -24.24
C GLN A 44 -2.81 0.10 -23.59
N GLN A 45 -2.72 0.34 -22.27
CA GLN A 45 -1.44 0.43 -21.57
C GLN A 45 -0.73 -0.91 -21.40
N ILE A 46 -1.48 -2.01 -21.39
CA ILE A 46 -0.94 -3.34 -21.08
C ILE A 46 -0.95 -4.32 -22.26
N HIS A 47 -1.43 -3.92 -23.45
CA HIS A 47 -1.60 -4.83 -24.60
C HIS A 47 -0.31 -5.53 -25.02
N LYS A 48 0.87 -4.90 -24.81
CA LYS A 48 2.20 -5.47 -25.11
C LYS A 48 2.84 -6.21 -23.91
N ALA A 49 2.23 -6.15 -22.73
CA ALA A 49 2.77 -6.80 -21.55
C ALA A 49 2.58 -8.32 -21.60
N VAL A 50 3.42 -9.07 -20.90
CA VAL A 50 3.25 -10.51 -20.73
C VAL A 50 1.95 -10.82 -19.99
N LYS A 51 1.35 -11.99 -20.24
CA LYS A 51 0.05 -12.39 -19.66
C LYS A 51 -0.02 -12.24 -18.14
N LYS A 52 1.04 -12.60 -17.41
CA LYS A 52 1.12 -12.43 -15.96
C LYS A 52 0.88 -10.96 -15.58
N ARG A 53 1.61 -10.04 -16.21
CA ARG A 53 1.49 -8.60 -15.94
C ARG A 53 0.12 -8.04 -16.32
N GLN A 54 -0.48 -8.49 -17.43
CA GLN A 54 -1.84 -8.10 -17.79
C GLN A 54 -2.85 -8.50 -16.72
N ARG A 55 -2.76 -9.73 -16.20
CA ARG A 55 -3.65 -10.24 -15.16
C ARG A 55 -3.49 -9.47 -13.84
N GLU A 56 -2.27 -9.25 -13.37
CA GLU A 56 -1.98 -8.45 -12.17
C GLU A 56 -2.53 -7.03 -12.29
N PHE A 57 -2.31 -6.39 -13.44
CA PHE A 57 -2.81 -5.05 -13.70
C PHE A 57 -4.35 -4.99 -13.64
N ARG A 58 -5.03 -5.92 -14.32
CA ARG A 58 -6.50 -6.02 -14.29
C ARG A 58 -7.01 -6.23 -12.87
N ALA A 59 -6.43 -7.17 -12.12
CA ALA A 59 -6.81 -7.43 -10.74
C ALA A 59 -6.71 -6.16 -9.88
N GLY A 60 -5.62 -5.42 -9.97
CA GLY A 60 -5.43 -4.18 -9.25
C GLY A 60 -6.47 -3.11 -9.60
N ARG A 61 -6.78 -2.92 -10.90
CA ARG A 61 -7.78 -1.93 -11.35
C ARG A 61 -9.20 -2.32 -10.96
N GLN A 62 -9.55 -3.61 -11.06
CA GLN A 62 -10.85 -4.10 -10.63
C GLN A 62 -11.05 -3.97 -9.11
N SER A 63 -10.03 -4.31 -8.31
CA SER A 63 -10.07 -4.11 -6.86
C SER A 63 -10.20 -2.64 -6.47
N ALA A 64 -9.47 -1.75 -7.14
CA ALA A 64 -9.56 -0.31 -6.92
C ALA A 64 -10.97 0.23 -7.25
N ARG A 65 -11.56 -0.17 -8.38
CA ARG A 65 -12.94 0.18 -8.73
C ARG A 65 -13.95 -0.31 -7.70
N GLU A 66 -13.77 -1.52 -7.20
CA GLU A 66 -14.64 -2.05 -6.15
C GLU A 66 -14.48 -1.27 -4.83
N ALA A 67 -13.26 -0.86 -4.47
CA ALA A 67 -13.03 -0.01 -3.32
C ALA A 67 -13.69 1.38 -3.48
N ILE A 68 -13.59 1.98 -4.68
CA ILE A 68 -14.25 3.26 -4.99
C ILE A 68 -15.77 3.13 -4.86
N LYS A 69 -16.38 2.05 -5.37
CA LYS A 69 -17.84 1.82 -5.23
C LYS A 69 -18.31 1.73 -3.78
N ARG A 70 -17.46 1.28 -2.88
CA ARG A 70 -17.77 1.23 -1.43
C ARG A 70 -17.71 2.61 -0.77
N LEU A 71 -16.88 3.52 -1.30
CA LEU A 71 -16.76 4.89 -0.80
C LEU A 71 -17.89 5.79 -1.28
N VAL A 72 -18.31 5.58 -2.53
CA VAL A 72 -19.35 6.36 -3.17
C VAL A 72 -20.49 5.43 -3.60
N SER A 73 -21.67 5.96 -3.86
CA SER A 73 -22.79 5.11 -4.33
C SER A 73 -22.37 4.28 -5.56
N ASN A 74 -22.91 3.06 -5.69
CA ASN A 74 -22.59 2.13 -6.79
C ASN A 74 -22.78 2.74 -8.20
N ASP A 75 -23.64 3.73 -8.33
CA ASP A 75 -23.94 4.43 -9.61
C ASP A 75 -23.02 5.63 -9.87
N SER A 76 -21.98 5.83 -9.04
CA SER A 76 -21.05 6.94 -9.23
C SER A 76 -20.21 6.75 -10.49
N GLU A 77 -20.14 7.80 -11.30
CA GLU A 77 -19.27 7.86 -12.49
C GLU A 77 -17.79 7.70 -12.13
N LEU A 78 -17.40 8.02 -10.89
CA LEU A 78 -16.02 7.88 -10.41
C LEU A 78 -15.48 6.45 -10.54
N ALA A 79 -16.33 5.43 -10.36
CA ALA A 79 -15.94 4.04 -10.54
C ALA A 79 -15.76 3.63 -12.03
N GLN A 80 -16.18 4.47 -12.96
CA GLN A 80 -16.04 4.26 -14.41
C GLN A 80 -14.87 5.03 -15.01
N VAL A 81 -14.18 5.86 -14.22
CA VAL A 81 -12.98 6.57 -14.68
C VAL A 81 -11.81 5.59 -14.81
N PRO A 82 -11.07 5.59 -15.94
CA PRO A 82 -9.88 4.75 -16.09
C PRO A 82 -8.80 5.10 -15.06
N ILE A 83 -8.24 4.09 -14.41
CA ILE A 83 -7.11 4.24 -13.50
C ILE A 83 -5.84 3.91 -14.29
N LEU A 84 -5.28 4.92 -14.93
CA LEU A 84 -4.08 4.78 -15.76
C LEU A 84 -2.81 4.69 -14.92
N SER A 85 -1.70 4.33 -15.56
CA SER A 85 -0.37 4.42 -14.95
C SER A 85 0.28 5.74 -15.33
N GLY A 86 0.80 6.46 -14.34
CA GLY A 86 1.57 7.66 -14.55
C GLY A 86 3.02 7.39 -14.99
N LYS A 87 3.83 8.44 -15.00
CA LYS A 87 5.23 8.38 -15.48
C LYS A 87 6.14 7.51 -14.61
N ALA A 88 5.91 7.49 -13.31
CA ALA A 88 6.60 6.62 -12.35
C ALA A 88 5.86 5.28 -12.12
N ARG A 89 4.91 4.93 -13.02
CA ARG A 89 4.06 3.73 -12.95
C ARG A 89 3.04 3.75 -11.81
N GLU A 90 2.89 4.87 -11.12
CA GLU A 90 1.88 5.08 -10.09
C GLU A 90 0.46 5.00 -10.69
N PRO A 91 -0.52 4.46 -9.97
CA PRO A 91 -1.91 4.47 -10.42
C PRO A 91 -2.50 5.89 -10.30
N LEU A 92 -3.05 6.40 -11.40
CA LEU A 92 -3.71 7.71 -11.46
C LEU A 92 -5.19 7.55 -11.13
N PHE A 93 -5.53 7.76 -9.87
CA PHE A 93 -6.92 7.69 -9.39
C PHE A 93 -7.74 8.92 -9.80
N PRO A 94 -9.09 8.83 -9.85
CA PRO A 94 -9.95 9.99 -10.03
C PRO A 94 -9.64 11.10 -9.02
N SER A 95 -9.81 12.35 -9.39
CA SER A 95 -9.35 13.53 -8.63
C SER A 95 -9.85 13.62 -7.19
N LEU A 96 -11.02 13.03 -6.89
CA LEU A 96 -11.64 13.01 -5.56
C LEU A 96 -11.22 11.79 -4.71
N ILE A 97 -10.44 10.88 -5.28
CA ILE A 97 -10.05 9.62 -4.65
C ILE A 97 -8.53 9.62 -4.44
N SER A 98 -8.11 9.28 -3.25
CA SER A 98 -6.77 8.79 -2.98
C SER A 98 -6.80 7.26 -2.97
N GLY A 99 -5.75 6.64 -3.52
CA GLY A 99 -5.72 5.20 -3.59
C GLY A 99 -4.32 4.63 -3.82
N SER A 100 -4.18 3.36 -3.50
CA SER A 100 -2.93 2.61 -3.68
C SER A 100 -3.24 1.15 -4.01
N ILE A 101 -2.36 0.53 -4.76
CA ILE A 101 -2.49 -0.87 -5.22
C ILE A 101 -1.17 -1.58 -4.91
N SER A 102 -1.26 -2.78 -4.36
CA SER A 102 -0.10 -3.68 -4.21
C SER A 102 -0.48 -5.11 -4.55
N HIS A 103 0.50 -5.90 -4.98
CA HIS A 103 0.29 -7.30 -5.33
C HIS A 103 1.55 -8.13 -5.17
N THR A 104 1.35 -9.38 -4.78
CA THR A 104 2.30 -10.48 -4.93
C THR A 104 1.88 -11.38 -6.10
N ASP A 105 2.54 -12.52 -6.28
CA ASP A 105 2.15 -13.51 -7.28
C ASP A 105 0.74 -14.12 -7.04
N SER A 106 0.26 -14.10 -5.79
CA SER A 106 -0.95 -14.81 -5.37
C SER A 106 -2.02 -13.90 -4.76
N LEU A 107 -1.70 -12.64 -4.46
CA LEU A 107 -2.58 -11.72 -3.77
C LEU A 107 -2.48 -10.33 -4.40
N CYS A 108 -3.61 -9.68 -4.63
CA CYS A 108 -3.66 -8.29 -5.04
C CYS A 108 -4.65 -7.54 -4.15
N LEU A 109 -4.24 -6.36 -3.67
CA LEU A 109 -5.02 -5.47 -2.83
C LEU A 109 -5.09 -4.08 -3.45
N ALA A 110 -6.21 -3.40 -3.22
CA ALA A 110 -6.34 -1.97 -3.45
C ALA A 110 -6.96 -1.32 -2.21
N ALA A 111 -6.44 -0.16 -1.83
CA ALA A 111 -7.00 0.69 -0.78
C ALA A 111 -7.44 2.01 -1.41
N CYS A 112 -8.62 2.51 -1.04
CA CYS A 112 -9.14 3.80 -1.49
C CYS A 112 -9.81 4.56 -0.35
N ALA A 113 -9.74 5.89 -0.42
CA ALA A 113 -10.39 6.82 0.48
C ALA A 113 -10.84 8.08 -0.27
N LEU A 114 -11.74 8.87 0.32
CA LEU A 114 -12.03 10.21 -0.18
C LEU A 114 -10.82 11.13 0.07
N LYS A 115 -10.37 11.80 -0.97
CA LYS A 115 -9.18 12.67 -0.90
C LYS A 115 -9.37 13.87 0.05
N SER A 116 -10.61 14.26 0.31
CA SER A 116 -10.95 15.30 1.30
C SER A 116 -10.67 14.88 2.74
N GLU A 117 -10.69 13.56 3.04
CA GLU A 117 -10.45 13.02 4.37
C GLU A 117 -9.02 12.46 4.48
N VAL A 118 -8.58 11.78 3.41
CA VAL A 118 -7.26 11.14 3.30
C VAL A 118 -6.59 11.65 2.03
N PRO A 119 -5.80 12.73 2.09
CA PRO A 119 -5.16 13.31 0.91
C PRO A 119 -4.22 12.37 0.17
N SER A 120 -3.60 11.43 0.89
CA SER A 120 -2.78 10.36 0.32
C SER A 120 -2.75 9.13 1.21
N LEU A 121 -2.63 7.98 0.59
CA LEU A 121 -2.43 6.69 1.26
C LEU A 121 -1.52 5.76 0.46
N GLY A 122 -0.89 4.83 1.16
CA GLY A 122 -0.09 3.77 0.56
C GLY A 122 -0.41 2.43 1.22
N ILE A 123 -0.67 1.40 0.41
CA ILE A 123 -0.80 0.00 0.87
C ILE A 123 0.29 -0.84 0.24
N ASP A 124 0.80 -1.80 1.00
CA ASP A 124 1.70 -2.80 0.48
C ASP A 124 1.39 -4.19 1.03
N VAL A 125 1.72 -5.21 0.23
CA VAL A 125 1.65 -6.62 0.59
C VAL A 125 2.82 -7.37 0.01
N GLU A 126 3.49 -8.14 0.88
CA GLU A 126 4.62 -8.98 0.52
C GLU A 126 4.40 -10.43 0.98
N ASN A 127 5.07 -11.36 0.31
CA ASN A 127 5.14 -12.72 0.84
C ASN A 127 6.00 -12.73 2.11
N ASN A 128 5.54 -13.44 3.14
CA ASN A 128 6.33 -13.65 4.36
C ASN A 128 7.41 -14.70 4.11
N THR A 129 8.44 -14.31 3.38
CA THR A 129 9.61 -15.13 3.05
C THR A 129 10.87 -14.36 3.39
N SER A 130 11.96 -15.09 3.62
CA SER A 130 13.26 -14.45 3.88
C SER A 130 13.70 -13.60 2.70
N LEU A 131 14.13 -12.39 2.99
CA LEU A 131 14.76 -11.52 2.00
C LEU A 131 16.19 -11.97 1.72
N ALA A 132 16.62 -11.84 0.48
CA ALA A 132 18.00 -12.10 0.13
C ALA A 132 18.94 -11.16 0.88
N SER A 133 19.97 -11.69 1.53
CA SER A 133 20.86 -10.96 2.44
C SER A 133 21.51 -9.71 1.82
N HIS A 134 21.76 -9.73 0.51
CA HIS A 134 22.32 -8.58 -0.20
C HIS A 134 21.36 -7.37 -0.29
N LEU A 135 20.05 -7.58 -0.13
CA LEU A 135 19.04 -6.52 -0.14
C LEU A 135 18.97 -5.75 1.18
N PHE A 136 19.37 -6.38 2.29
CA PHE A 136 19.31 -5.73 3.60
C PHE A 136 20.09 -4.40 3.66
N SER A 137 21.23 -4.33 2.99
CA SER A 137 22.07 -3.11 3.00
C SER A 137 21.48 -1.95 2.21
N SER A 138 20.60 -2.21 1.26
CA SER A 138 19.95 -1.18 0.44
C SER A 138 18.55 -0.80 0.95
N ILE A 139 17.97 -1.61 1.85
CA ILE A 139 16.62 -1.38 2.35
C ILE A 139 16.64 -0.88 3.80
N TYR A 140 17.48 -1.47 4.65
CA TYR A 140 17.46 -1.29 6.10
C TYR A 140 18.52 -0.32 6.57
N THR A 141 18.14 0.69 7.36
CA THR A 141 19.08 1.52 8.12
C THR A 141 19.82 0.67 9.15
N GLN A 142 20.87 1.20 9.74
CA GLN A 142 21.66 0.49 10.76
C GLN A 142 20.80 0.12 11.99
N SER A 143 19.91 1.01 12.41
CA SER A 143 19.00 0.78 13.55
C SER A 143 17.97 -0.31 13.24
N GLU A 144 17.41 -0.31 12.02
CA GLU A 144 16.46 -1.31 11.57
C GLU A 144 17.11 -2.70 11.45
N LYS A 145 18.37 -2.78 10.97
CA LYS A 145 19.14 -4.03 10.97
C LYS A 145 19.32 -4.60 12.37
N ALA A 146 19.73 -3.74 13.33
CA ALA A 146 19.90 -4.16 14.72
C ALA A 146 18.57 -4.66 15.33
N LEU A 147 17.45 -4.01 15.00
CA LEU A 147 16.12 -4.46 15.42
C LEU A 147 15.81 -5.86 14.84
N MET A 148 16.03 -6.07 13.55
CA MET A 148 15.74 -7.34 12.88
C MET A 148 16.64 -8.47 13.37
N GLU A 149 17.92 -8.20 13.65
CA GLU A 149 18.88 -9.18 14.20
C GLU A 149 18.52 -9.61 15.62
N THR A 150 17.91 -8.73 16.42
CA THR A 150 17.51 -9.02 17.81
C THR A 150 16.12 -9.60 17.92
N SER A 151 15.29 -9.47 16.90
CA SER A 151 13.92 -9.98 16.88
C SER A 151 13.86 -11.35 16.19
N ASN A 152 13.36 -12.36 16.93
CA ASN A 152 13.11 -13.69 16.38
C ASN A 152 11.68 -13.85 15.82
N THR A 153 10.85 -12.83 15.88
CA THR A 153 9.41 -12.92 15.56
C THR A 153 8.99 -12.04 14.39
N LEU A 154 9.76 -11.00 14.08
CA LEU A 154 9.43 -10.09 12.98
C LEU A 154 9.82 -10.70 11.62
N PRO A 155 8.91 -10.66 10.62
CA PRO A 155 9.23 -11.11 9.27
C PRO A 155 10.32 -10.25 8.62
N ASP A 156 11.23 -10.89 7.90
CA ASP A 156 12.28 -10.19 7.13
C ASP A 156 11.71 -9.14 6.16
N ALA A 157 10.54 -9.37 5.56
CA ALA A 157 9.91 -8.45 4.63
C ALA A 157 9.16 -7.28 5.30
N LEU A 158 9.08 -7.21 6.64
CA LEU A 158 8.22 -6.22 7.33
C LEU A 158 8.63 -4.77 7.04
N ILE A 159 9.88 -4.43 7.30
CA ILE A 159 10.38 -3.06 7.07
C ILE A 159 10.36 -2.70 5.58
N PHE A 160 10.63 -3.67 4.70
CA PHE A 160 10.52 -3.49 3.26
C PHE A 160 9.09 -3.10 2.85
N SER A 161 8.10 -3.89 3.26
CA SER A 161 6.69 -3.60 2.98
C SER A 161 6.26 -2.23 3.53
N ILE A 162 6.69 -1.89 4.76
CA ILE A 162 6.40 -0.58 5.36
C ILE A 162 6.99 0.56 4.50
N LYS A 163 8.24 0.44 4.06
CA LYS A 163 8.87 1.45 3.22
C LYS A 163 8.24 1.57 1.83
N GLU A 164 7.77 0.45 1.26
CA GLU A 164 6.99 0.45 0.02
C GLU A 164 5.65 1.19 0.18
N SER A 165 4.90 0.89 1.25
CA SER A 165 3.65 1.62 1.52
C SER A 165 3.92 3.10 1.80
N LEU A 166 4.97 3.43 2.53
CA LEU A 166 5.39 4.80 2.81
C LEU A 166 5.73 5.54 1.52
N PHE A 167 6.53 4.94 0.63
CA PHE A 167 6.84 5.53 -0.68
C PHE A 167 5.57 5.85 -1.46
N LYS A 168 4.64 4.90 -1.56
CA LYS A 168 3.35 5.10 -2.26
C LYS A 168 2.52 6.21 -1.64
N CYS A 169 2.58 6.38 -0.32
CA CYS A 169 1.88 7.44 0.42
C CYS A 169 2.53 8.82 0.25
N LEU A 170 3.86 8.90 0.26
CA LEU A 170 4.58 10.18 0.18
C LEU A 170 4.71 10.70 -1.26
N TYR A 171 4.85 9.79 -2.24
CA TYR A 171 5.12 10.16 -3.63
C TYR A 171 4.15 11.20 -4.23
N PRO A 172 2.82 11.17 -3.97
CA PRO A 172 1.90 12.19 -4.46
C PRO A 172 2.21 13.62 -4.00
N PHE A 173 2.87 13.79 -2.86
CA PHE A 173 3.28 15.09 -2.33
C PHE A 173 4.64 15.51 -2.84
N VAL A 174 5.62 14.60 -2.77
CA VAL A 174 7.02 14.96 -3.04
C VAL A 174 7.37 14.91 -4.52
N GLN A 175 6.73 14.05 -5.31
CA GLN A 175 6.91 13.83 -6.75
C GLN A 175 8.39 13.64 -7.19
N VAL A 176 9.23 13.21 -6.26
CA VAL A 176 10.61 12.82 -6.48
C VAL A 176 10.84 11.41 -5.97
N TYR A 177 11.75 10.69 -6.63
CA TYR A 177 12.19 9.40 -6.12
C TYR A 177 13.06 9.63 -4.89
N PHE A 178 12.82 8.85 -3.85
CA PHE A 178 13.69 8.75 -2.68
C PHE A 178 13.95 7.29 -2.35
N ASP A 179 15.11 7.04 -1.75
CA ASP A 179 15.57 5.68 -1.47
C ASP A 179 14.97 5.15 -0.16
N PHE A 180 14.99 3.84 0.03
CA PHE A 180 14.62 3.21 1.29
C PHE A 180 15.42 3.73 2.48
N LEU A 181 16.67 4.11 2.25
CA LEU A 181 17.56 4.66 3.28
C LEU A 181 17.29 6.13 3.62
N ASP A 182 16.43 6.82 2.88
CA ASP A 182 15.97 8.18 3.19
C ASP A 182 14.90 8.21 4.29
N ALA A 183 14.38 7.05 4.72
CA ALA A 183 13.41 6.93 5.81
C ALA A 183 13.84 5.87 6.83
N GLN A 184 13.74 6.20 8.10
CA GLN A 184 13.89 5.29 9.22
C GLN A 184 12.54 4.97 9.83
N ILE A 185 12.25 3.70 10.04
CA ILE A 185 10.99 3.20 10.60
C ILE A 185 11.16 2.88 12.08
N THR A 186 10.17 3.26 12.87
CA THR A 186 10.01 2.86 14.28
C THR A 186 8.71 2.08 14.42
N LEU A 187 8.80 0.86 14.92
CA LEU A 187 7.65 -0.03 15.15
C LEU A 187 7.08 0.17 16.55
N GLN A 188 5.75 0.15 16.65
CA GLN A 188 4.99 0.13 17.91
C GLN A 188 4.05 -1.08 17.87
N PRO A 189 4.45 -2.24 18.40
CA PRO A 189 3.60 -3.42 18.44
C PRO A 189 2.36 -3.22 19.31
N ASP A 190 1.18 -3.55 18.81
CA ASP A 190 -0.09 -3.56 19.53
C ASP A 190 -0.54 -4.98 19.88
N ALA A 191 -0.08 -5.96 19.10
CA ALA A 191 -0.35 -7.39 19.25
C ALA A 191 0.86 -8.21 18.80
N GLU A 192 0.79 -9.53 18.91
CA GLU A 192 1.87 -10.45 18.50
C GLU A 192 2.30 -10.25 17.04
N ASN A 193 1.35 -10.01 16.15
CA ASN A 193 1.58 -9.92 14.69
C ASN A 193 0.98 -8.66 14.06
N ALA A 194 0.75 -7.61 14.84
CA ALA A 194 0.23 -6.34 14.33
C ALA A 194 0.73 -5.18 15.18
N GLY A 195 0.69 -3.99 14.62
CA GLY A 195 1.04 -2.77 15.32
C GLY A 195 0.98 -1.54 14.43
N GLN A 196 1.45 -0.45 15.00
CA GLN A 196 1.61 0.82 14.32
C GLN A 196 3.06 1.06 13.98
N PHE A 197 3.32 1.97 13.06
CA PHE A 197 4.66 2.44 12.78
C PHE A 197 4.69 3.95 12.56
N HIS A 198 5.83 4.53 12.85
CA HIS A 198 6.17 5.91 12.52
C HIS A 198 7.41 5.93 11.65
N PHE A 199 7.63 7.04 10.97
CA PHE A 199 8.82 7.25 10.16
C PHE A 199 9.49 8.57 10.49
N GLU A 200 10.79 8.61 10.30
CA GLU A 200 11.59 9.82 10.26
C GLU A 200 12.31 9.89 8.91
N LEU A 201 12.20 11.03 8.22
CA LEU A 201 13.02 11.27 7.03
C LEU A 201 14.45 11.56 7.46
N ILE A 202 15.40 10.87 6.86
CA ILE A 202 16.83 10.95 7.15
C ILE A 202 17.60 11.15 5.85
N GLY A 203 18.92 11.24 5.91
CA GLY A 203 19.77 11.36 4.73
C GLY A 203 19.78 12.74 4.09
N GLU A 204 20.37 12.81 2.90
CA GLU A 204 20.61 14.08 2.19
C GLU A 204 19.32 14.71 1.65
N ASN A 205 18.34 13.89 1.30
CA ASN A 205 17.04 14.33 0.77
C ASN A 205 16.06 14.82 1.84
N ARG A 206 16.39 14.67 3.13
CA ARG A 206 15.49 14.98 4.25
C ARG A 206 14.80 16.34 4.13
N THR A 207 15.58 17.41 3.92
CA THR A 207 15.06 18.78 3.88
C THR A 207 14.09 18.97 2.72
N LEU A 208 14.43 18.45 1.53
CA LEU A 208 13.59 18.53 0.35
C LEU A 208 12.27 17.77 0.55
N LEU A 209 12.35 16.55 1.09
CA LEU A 209 11.17 15.72 1.33
C LEU A 209 10.26 16.35 2.38
N GLN A 210 10.81 16.79 3.51
CA GLN A 210 10.04 17.43 4.58
C GLN A 210 9.32 18.70 4.14
N ALA A 211 9.95 19.52 3.29
CA ALA A 211 9.36 20.76 2.80
C ALA A 211 8.07 20.54 1.96
N ASN A 212 7.89 19.35 1.41
CA ASN A 212 6.75 18.98 0.58
C ASN A 212 5.70 18.12 1.32
N LEU A 213 5.96 17.72 2.56
CA LEU A 213 4.97 16.95 3.33
C LEU A 213 3.86 17.86 3.85
N PRO A 214 2.62 17.35 3.91
CA PRO A 214 1.51 18.08 4.48
C PRO A 214 1.65 18.18 6.00
N ASN A 215 1.16 19.29 6.57
CA ASN A 215 1.02 19.42 8.03
C ASN A 215 -0.27 18.72 8.50
N LEU A 216 -0.28 17.41 8.46
CA LEU A 216 -1.40 16.52 8.76
C LEU A 216 -0.93 15.39 9.68
N SER A 217 -1.88 14.70 10.31
CA SER A 217 -1.59 13.53 11.13
C SER A 217 -1.22 12.33 10.26
N PHE A 218 -0.11 11.68 10.59
CA PHE A 218 0.31 10.44 9.94
C PHE A 218 -0.18 9.23 10.72
N HIS A 219 -0.69 8.24 10.00
CA HIS A 219 -1.14 6.95 10.53
C HIS A 219 -0.43 5.84 9.77
N GLY A 220 0.29 5.00 10.48
CA GLY A 220 1.01 3.86 9.92
C GLY A 220 0.63 2.58 10.66
N HIS A 221 0.23 1.54 9.93
CA HIS A 221 -0.23 0.26 10.47
C HIS A 221 0.43 -0.90 9.73
N TYR A 222 0.73 -1.96 10.44
CA TYR A 222 1.20 -3.21 9.86
C TYR A 222 0.55 -4.42 10.52
N CYS A 223 0.46 -5.51 9.79
CA CYS A 223 0.22 -6.83 10.36
C CYS A 223 0.88 -7.90 9.48
N PHE A 224 1.06 -9.08 10.05
CA PHE A 224 1.62 -10.21 9.30
C PHE A 224 1.00 -11.53 9.73
N THR A 225 1.15 -12.51 8.87
CA THR A 225 0.71 -13.89 9.04
C THR A 225 1.86 -14.82 8.65
N GLU A 226 1.65 -16.12 8.73
CA GLU A 226 2.62 -17.08 8.20
C GLU A 226 2.91 -16.92 6.70
N GLN A 227 1.95 -16.34 5.92
CA GLN A 227 2.05 -16.27 4.46
C GLN A 227 2.37 -14.88 3.93
N TYR A 228 1.91 -13.81 4.60
CA TYR A 228 1.97 -12.45 4.08
C TYR A 228 2.34 -11.44 5.15
N VAL A 229 2.97 -10.38 4.69
CA VAL A 229 3.18 -9.13 5.44
C VAL A 229 2.35 -8.04 4.79
N PHE A 230 1.69 -7.22 5.59
CA PHE A 230 0.85 -6.11 5.14
C PHE A 230 1.26 -4.82 5.82
N SER A 231 1.24 -3.74 5.08
CA SER A 231 1.40 -2.39 5.62
C SER A 231 0.45 -1.42 4.94
N LEU A 232 -0.03 -0.46 5.71
CA LEU A 232 -0.88 0.63 5.24
C LEU A 232 -0.47 1.91 5.97
N CYS A 233 -0.35 3.01 5.24
CA CYS A 233 -0.21 4.30 5.87
C CYS A 233 -0.97 5.38 5.11
N PHE A 234 -1.31 6.46 5.81
CA PHE A 234 -2.03 7.59 5.24
C PHE A 234 -1.87 8.86 6.08
N PHE A 235 -2.19 9.99 5.47
CA PHE A 235 -2.36 11.26 6.16
C PHE A 235 -3.85 11.60 6.30
N SER A 236 -4.23 12.18 7.44
CA SER A 236 -5.57 12.72 7.69
C SER A 236 -5.52 14.05 8.43
N SER A 237 -6.60 14.79 8.37
CA SER A 237 -6.81 16.04 9.11
C SER A 237 -6.95 15.81 10.61
#